data_3173fc2bf984682e85a6944a50d0751e
#
_entry.id   3173fc2bf984682e85a6944a50d0751e
#
_cell.length_a   1.000
_cell.length_b   1.000
_cell.length_c   1.000
_cell.angle_alpha   90.00
_cell.angle_beta   90.00
_cell.angle_gamma   90.00
#
_symmetry.space_group_name_H-M   'P 1'
#
loop_
_entity.id
_entity.type
_entity.pdbx_description
1 polymer ?
#
loop_
_entity_poly.entity_id
_entity_poly.type
_entity_poly.pdbx_seq_one_letter_code
_entity_poly.pdbx_strand_id
1 'polypeptide(L)'
;FANGAMTRCPLTADKTVVRSIIERLRVGTLDPSRTAIGMGLASATSRLKDSKAREKLVILLTDGLNNAGEIEPLTAAELARAYGIKVYCIGIGSQGPVTVMVDDPFWGRRPRTVQAEFDMETLDRIAALTGGKSFLASDERALGQIYDEIDRMEPTTYKVARHTVYAEKASLFLLPAALLALLGLLVPALLARRLP
;
A
#
# COMPACT_ATOMS: atom_id res chain seq x y z
N PHE A 1 -2.75 -0.30 -10.57
CA PHE A 1 -3.55 -0.86 -11.66
C PHE A 1 -3.39 -0.02 -12.93
N ALA A 2 -3.61 -0.62 -14.08
CA ALA A 2 -3.69 -0.02 -15.39
C ALA A 2 -4.66 -0.89 -16.22
N ASN A 3 -4.25 -1.50 -17.33
CA ASN A 3 -5.07 -2.48 -18.06
C ASN A 3 -5.45 -3.73 -17.23
N GLY A 4 -4.81 -3.91 -16.08
CA GLY A 4 -5.07 -4.94 -15.09
C GLY A 4 -4.67 -4.49 -13.70
N ALA A 5 -4.71 -5.39 -12.72
CA ALA A 5 -4.38 -5.11 -11.33
C ALA A 5 -3.27 -6.02 -10.80
N MET A 6 -2.35 -5.45 -10.02
CA MET A 6 -1.23 -6.16 -9.40
C MET A 6 -1.04 -5.71 -7.96
N THR A 7 -0.89 -6.67 -7.04
CA THR A 7 -0.50 -6.37 -5.67
C THR A 7 1.01 -6.13 -5.58
N ARG A 8 1.42 -4.93 -5.18
CA ARG A 8 2.83 -4.54 -5.02
C ARG A 8 3.33 -4.72 -3.60
N CYS A 9 2.44 -4.61 -2.63
CA CYS A 9 2.74 -4.78 -1.21
C CYS A 9 1.69 -5.68 -0.56
N PRO A 10 2.09 -6.72 0.17
CA PRO A 10 1.14 -7.45 1.03
C PRO A 10 0.71 -6.56 2.20
N LEU A 11 -0.38 -6.93 2.88
CA LEU A 11 -0.81 -6.25 4.09
C LEU A 11 0.30 -6.37 5.16
N THR A 12 0.76 -5.24 5.65
CA THR A 12 1.82 -5.15 6.66
C THR A 12 1.62 -3.95 7.56
N ALA A 13 2.04 -4.06 8.82
CA ALA A 13 2.11 -2.96 9.77
C ALA A 13 3.44 -2.19 9.68
N ASP A 14 4.41 -2.69 8.90
CA ASP A 14 5.72 -2.07 8.74
C ASP A 14 5.66 -0.93 7.70
N LYS A 15 5.57 0.29 8.21
CA LYS A 15 5.55 1.51 7.40
C LYS A 15 6.84 1.72 6.59
N THR A 16 7.97 1.19 7.04
CA THR A 16 9.26 1.31 6.35
C THR A 16 9.25 0.50 5.07
N VAL A 17 8.73 -0.72 5.14
CA VAL A 17 8.55 -1.59 3.96
C VAL A 17 7.60 -0.92 2.96
N VAL A 18 6.45 -0.42 3.41
CA VAL A 18 5.48 0.27 2.54
C VAL A 18 6.14 1.44 1.82
N ARG A 19 6.84 2.31 2.57
CA ARG A 19 7.55 3.48 2.00
C ARG A 19 8.57 3.06 0.95
N SER A 20 9.42 2.07 1.25
CA SER A 20 10.45 1.58 0.33
C SER A 20 9.86 1.02 -0.97
N ILE A 21 8.68 0.40 -0.89
CA ILE A 21 7.98 -0.11 -2.08
C ILE A 21 7.43 1.06 -2.91
N ILE A 22 6.81 2.06 -2.26
CA ILE A 22 6.29 3.25 -2.95
C ILE A 22 7.41 4.00 -3.68
N GLU A 23 8.56 4.21 -3.04
CA GLU A 23 9.72 4.89 -3.64
C GLU A 23 10.30 4.15 -4.85
N ARG A 24 10.11 2.83 -4.92
CA ARG A 24 10.56 1.96 -6.02
C ARG A 24 9.51 1.75 -7.11
N LEU A 25 8.32 2.31 -6.96
CA LEU A 25 7.31 2.22 -8.02
C LEU A 25 7.83 2.85 -9.31
N ARG A 26 7.61 2.15 -10.41
CA ARG A 26 7.94 2.63 -11.75
C ARG A 26 6.70 2.52 -12.64
N VAL A 27 6.48 3.56 -13.42
CA VAL A 27 5.47 3.55 -14.48
C VAL A 27 5.88 2.54 -15.54
N GLY A 28 4.91 1.87 -16.17
CA GLY A 28 5.15 0.94 -17.28
C GLY A 28 5.33 -0.53 -16.88
N THR A 29 5.08 -0.90 -15.61
CA THR A 29 5.03 -2.32 -15.21
C THR A 29 3.81 -3.04 -15.78
N LEU A 30 2.71 -2.33 -15.96
CA LEU A 30 1.50 -2.73 -16.68
C LEU A 30 1.36 -1.79 -17.89
N ASP A 31 0.62 -2.21 -18.91
CA ASP A 31 0.34 -1.36 -20.07
C ASP A 31 -0.45 -0.11 -19.62
N PRO A 32 0.14 1.10 -19.73
CA PRO A 32 -0.46 2.33 -19.22
C PRO A 32 -1.55 2.90 -20.15
N SER A 33 -1.77 2.30 -21.32
CA SER A 33 -2.72 2.82 -22.31
C SER A 33 -4.19 2.69 -21.90
N ARG A 34 -4.47 1.89 -20.86
CA ARG A 34 -5.82 1.54 -20.42
C ARG A 34 -5.91 1.50 -18.90
N THR A 35 -7.12 1.73 -18.38
CA THR A 35 -7.40 1.82 -16.93
C THR A 35 -8.54 0.88 -16.55
N ALA A 36 -8.25 -0.14 -15.73
CA ALA A 36 -9.19 -1.14 -15.24
C ALA A 36 -9.52 -0.89 -13.75
N ILE A 37 -10.35 0.11 -13.47
CA ILE A 37 -10.75 0.52 -12.10
C ILE A 37 -11.39 -0.65 -11.36
N GLY A 38 -12.33 -1.35 -11.99
CA GLY A 38 -13.03 -2.49 -11.39
C GLY A 38 -12.10 -3.62 -10.99
N MET A 39 -11.10 -3.94 -11.83
CA MET A 39 -10.08 -4.95 -11.51
C MET A 39 -9.19 -4.50 -10.32
N GLY A 40 -8.81 -3.22 -10.27
CA GLY A 40 -8.07 -2.63 -9.17
C GLY A 40 -8.80 -2.78 -7.85
N LEU A 41 -10.07 -2.37 -7.83
CA LEU A 41 -10.94 -2.43 -6.65
C LEU A 41 -11.22 -3.87 -6.23
N ALA A 42 -11.53 -4.77 -7.17
CA ALA A 42 -11.76 -6.19 -6.88
C ALA A 42 -10.52 -6.86 -6.30
N SER A 43 -9.32 -6.55 -6.83
CA SER A 43 -8.05 -7.04 -6.29
C SER A 43 -7.81 -6.57 -4.86
N ALA A 44 -8.03 -5.28 -4.56
CA ALA A 44 -7.91 -4.71 -3.22
C ALA A 44 -8.92 -5.36 -2.26
N THR A 45 -10.17 -5.50 -2.68
CA THR A 45 -11.24 -6.16 -1.92
C THR A 45 -10.88 -7.60 -1.57
N SER A 46 -10.35 -8.36 -2.54
CA SER A 46 -9.91 -9.74 -2.33
C SER A 46 -8.79 -9.84 -1.28
N ARG A 47 -7.94 -8.85 -1.16
CA ARG A 47 -6.87 -8.81 -0.14
C ARG A 47 -7.39 -8.46 1.25
N LEU A 48 -8.44 -7.64 1.32
CA LEU A 48 -9.00 -7.17 2.59
C LEU A 48 -10.12 -8.05 3.14
N LYS A 49 -10.79 -8.85 2.31
CA LYS A 49 -11.97 -9.65 2.73
C LYS A 49 -11.68 -10.51 3.95
N ASP A 50 -10.54 -11.18 3.98
CA ASP A 50 -10.13 -12.11 5.04
C ASP A 50 -9.39 -11.41 6.20
N SER A 51 -9.19 -10.09 6.13
CA SER A 51 -8.57 -9.32 7.19
C SER A 51 -9.45 -9.33 8.45
N LYS A 52 -8.81 -9.55 9.61
CA LYS A 52 -9.46 -9.46 10.94
C LYS A 52 -9.52 -8.02 11.48
N ALA A 53 -9.11 -7.03 10.70
CA ALA A 53 -9.20 -5.64 11.09
C ALA A 53 -10.68 -5.25 11.35
N ARG A 54 -10.89 -4.43 12.39
CA ARG A 54 -12.22 -3.94 12.74
C ARG A 54 -12.80 -3.07 11.65
N GLU A 55 -11.95 -2.25 11.05
CA GLU A 55 -12.29 -1.36 9.95
C GLU A 55 -11.43 -1.69 8.75
N LYS A 56 -12.07 -1.70 7.58
CA LYS A 56 -11.45 -2.00 6.30
C LYS A 56 -11.81 -0.89 5.34
N LEU A 57 -10.81 -0.28 4.75
CA LEU A 57 -11.01 0.75 3.75
C LEU A 57 -10.06 0.59 2.57
N VAL A 58 -10.49 1.04 1.41
CA VAL A 58 -9.69 1.17 0.19
C VAL A 58 -9.67 2.63 -0.21
N ILE A 59 -8.51 3.17 -0.53
CA ILE A 59 -8.36 4.45 -1.20
C ILE A 59 -8.08 4.14 -2.67
N LEU A 60 -9.03 4.43 -3.53
CA LEU A 60 -8.93 4.28 -4.98
C LEU A 60 -8.49 5.60 -5.59
N LEU A 61 -7.28 5.61 -6.15
CA LEU A 61 -6.68 6.79 -6.77
C LEU A 61 -6.61 6.58 -8.28
N THR A 62 -7.19 7.46 -9.08
CA THR A 62 -7.21 7.35 -10.54
C THR A 62 -7.17 8.71 -11.22
N ASP A 63 -6.52 8.77 -12.37
CA ASP A 63 -6.44 9.93 -13.26
C ASP A 63 -7.16 9.69 -14.59
N GLY A 64 -7.81 8.53 -14.75
CA GLY A 64 -8.43 8.12 -16.01
C GLY A 64 -9.81 7.51 -15.88
N LEU A 65 -10.45 7.36 -17.04
CA LEU A 65 -11.70 6.65 -17.22
C LEU A 65 -11.50 5.14 -17.11
N ASN A 66 -12.52 4.43 -16.60
CA ASN A 66 -12.53 2.98 -16.72
C ASN A 66 -12.78 2.57 -18.19
N ASN A 67 -11.74 2.07 -18.86
CA ASN A 67 -11.78 1.68 -20.28
C ASN A 67 -11.18 0.28 -20.53
N ALA A 68 -10.93 -0.48 -19.47
CA ALA A 68 -10.40 -1.84 -19.52
C ALA A 68 -10.89 -2.68 -18.34
N GLY A 69 -10.58 -3.98 -18.41
CA GLY A 69 -10.88 -4.96 -17.36
C GLY A 69 -12.20 -5.69 -17.58
N GLU A 70 -12.28 -6.89 -17.02
CA GLU A 70 -13.46 -7.76 -17.13
C GLU A 70 -14.49 -7.49 -16.03
N ILE A 71 -14.10 -6.76 -14.98
CA ILE A 71 -14.95 -6.45 -13.83
C ILE A 71 -15.36 -4.99 -13.91
N GLU A 72 -16.64 -4.75 -13.95
CA GLU A 72 -17.24 -3.41 -13.88
C GLU A 72 -16.94 -2.74 -12.53
N PRO A 73 -16.63 -1.43 -12.49
CA PRO A 73 -16.33 -0.71 -11.25
C PRO A 73 -17.42 -0.82 -10.18
N LEU A 74 -18.68 -0.73 -10.58
CA LEU A 74 -19.82 -0.83 -9.66
C LEU A 74 -20.00 -2.24 -9.10
N THR A 75 -19.79 -3.28 -9.91
CA THR A 75 -19.81 -4.68 -9.45
C THR A 75 -18.71 -4.91 -8.42
N ALA A 76 -17.51 -4.35 -8.64
CA ALA A 76 -16.43 -4.41 -7.65
C ALA A 76 -16.77 -3.65 -6.36
N ALA A 77 -17.49 -2.53 -6.46
CA ALA A 77 -17.98 -1.78 -5.30
C ALA A 77 -19.03 -2.54 -4.50
N GLU A 78 -19.96 -3.22 -5.17
CA GLU A 78 -20.95 -4.10 -4.52
C GLU A 78 -20.25 -5.23 -3.75
N LEU A 79 -19.21 -5.81 -4.34
CA LEU A 79 -18.39 -6.81 -3.66
C LEU A 79 -17.70 -6.22 -2.43
N ALA A 80 -17.09 -5.04 -2.53
CA ALA A 80 -16.47 -4.35 -1.40
C ALA A 80 -17.48 -4.10 -0.27
N ARG A 81 -18.67 -3.61 -0.61
CA ARG A 81 -19.78 -3.41 0.32
C ARG A 81 -20.19 -4.70 1.03
N ALA A 82 -20.31 -5.81 0.30
CA ALA A 82 -20.68 -7.10 0.87
C ALA A 82 -19.68 -7.59 1.93
N TYR A 83 -18.40 -7.20 1.83
CA TYR A 83 -17.35 -7.50 2.82
C TYR A 83 -17.17 -6.38 3.86
N GLY A 84 -18.03 -5.38 3.90
CA GLY A 84 -17.94 -4.25 4.84
C GLY A 84 -16.70 -3.38 4.63
N ILE A 85 -16.25 -3.25 3.38
CA ILE A 85 -15.09 -2.46 2.99
C ILE A 85 -15.58 -1.13 2.45
N LYS A 86 -15.17 -0.01 3.10
CA LYS A 86 -15.43 1.35 2.60
C LYS A 86 -14.45 1.69 1.48
N VAL A 87 -14.91 2.42 0.48
CA VAL A 87 -14.05 2.87 -0.63
C VAL A 87 -14.08 4.40 -0.71
N TYR A 88 -12.91 5.01 -0.52
CA TYR A 88 -12.68 6.41 -0.77
C TYR A 88 -12.10 6.56 -2.16
N CYS A 89 -12.76 7.35 -3.01
CA CYS A 89 -12.33 7.57 -4.39
C CYS A 89 -11.67 8.93 -4.52
N ILE A 90 -10.50 8.98 -5.15
CA ILE A 90 -9.79 10.23 -5.43
C ILE A 90 -9.51 10.29 -6.93
N GLY A 91 -10.21 11.18 -7.62
CA GLY A 91 -9.87 11.54 -9.00
C GLY A 91 -8.72 12.54 -9.00
N ILE A 92 -7.70 12.29 -9.81
CA ILE A 92 -6.58 13.23 -10.00
C ILE A 92 -6.74 13.91 -11.34
N GLY A 93 -6.79 15.23 -11.35
CA GLY A 93 -6.84 16.02 -12.57
C GLY A 93 -7.59 17.34 -12.40
N SER A 94 -7.60 18.14 -13.45
CA SER A 94 -8.39 19.35 -13.53
C SER A 94 -9.65 19.08 -14.36
N GLN A 95 -10.80 19.57 -13.90
CA GLN A 95 -11.98 19.60 -14.75
C GLN A 95 -11.80 20.69 -15.81
N GLY A 96 -11.70 20.29 -17.07
CA GLY A 96 -11.63 21.23 -18.17
C GLY A 96 -10.72 20.80 -19.32
N PRO A 97 -10.66 21.59 -20.38
CA PRO A 97 -9.82 21.30 -21.52
C PRO A 97 -8.32 21.46 -21.14
N VAL A 98 -7.55 20.40 -21.30
CA VAL A 98 -6.09 20.42 -21.12
C VAL A 98 -5.42 20.40 -22.47
N THR A 99 -4.49 21.33 -22.68
CA THR A 99 -3.70 21.36 -23.93
C THR A 99 -2.47 20.46 -23.77
N VAL A 100 -2.47 19.35 -24.48
CA VAL A 100 -1.33 18.41 -24.54
C VAL A 100 -0.61 18.56 -25.90
N MET A 101 0.72 18.38 -25.87
CA MET A 101 1.51 18.36 -27.09
C MET A 101 1.50 16.95 -27.66
N VAL A 102 0.88 16.79 -28.84
CA VAL A 102 0.79 15.49 -29.55
C VAL A 102 1.75 15.52 -30.72
N ASP A 103 2.49 14.42 -30.91
CA ASP A 103 3.33 14.25 -32.09
C ASP A 103 2.46 13.81 -33.28
N ASP A 104 2.25 14.73 -34.24
CA ASP A 104 1.53 14.47 -35.48
C ASP A 104 2.52 13.96 -36.54
N PRO A 105 2.25 12.79 -37.19
CA PRO A 105 3.17 12.23 -38.19
C PRO A 105 3.49 13.14 -39.39
N PHE A 106 2.60 14.07 -39.68
CA PHE A 106 2.73 14.97 -40.85
C PHE A 106 3.13 16.42 -40.50
N TRP A 107 2.78 16.87 -39.28
CA TRP A 107 2.89 18.27 -38.88
C TRP A 107 3.77 18.50 -37.65
N GLY A 108 4.43 17.43 -37.13
CA GLY A 108 5.27 17.52 -35.95
C GLY A 108 4.48 17.76 -34.66
N ARG A 109 5.13 18.28 -33.62
CA ARG A 109 4.52 18.54 -32.32
C ARG A 109 3.52 19.69 -32.41
N ARG A 110 2.26 19.38 -32.11
CA ARG A 110 1.15 20.34 -32.13
C ARG A 110 0.40 20.33 -30.80
N PRO A 111 -0.02 21.51 -30.29
CA PRO A 111 -0.93 21.57 -29.16
C PRO A 111 -2.30 21.03 -29.59
N ARG A 112 -2.79 20.04 -28.87
CA ARG A 112 -4.15 19.52 -29.00
C ARG A 112 -4.87 19.69 -27.67
N THR A 113 -6.01 20.36 -27.69
CA THR A 113 -6.89 20.45 -26.53
C THR A 113 -7.63 19.15 -26.40
N VAL A 114 -7.40 18.44 -25.32
CA VAL A 114 -8.11 17.20 -24.93
C VAL A 114 -8.93 17.54 -23.69
N GLN A 115 -10.16 17.13 -23.68
CA GLN A 115 -10.94 17.19 -22.44
C GLN A 115 -10.36 16.11 -21.52
N ALA A 116 -9.88 16.51 -20.35
CA ALA A 116 -9.49 15.56 -19.31
C ALA A 116 -10.79 14.93 -18.80
N GLU A 117 -11.12 13.79 -19.36
CA GLU A 117 -12.30 13.02 -18.96
C GLU A 117 -11.86 12.04 -17.87
N PHE A 118 -12.31 12.28 -16.66
CA PHE A 118 -12.42 11.23 -15.65
C PHE A 118 -13.87 11.20 -15.19
N ASP A 119 -14.35 9.99 -14.94
CA ASP A 119 -15.74 9.73 -14.63
C ASP A 119 -15.99 9.90 -13.12
N MET A 120 -16.14 11.17 -12.69
CA MET A 120 -16.49 11.46 -11.30
C MET A 120 -17.82 10.84 -10.90
N GLU A 121 -18.76 10.70 -11.80
CA GLU A 121 -20.05 10.09 -11.52
C GLU A 121 -19.88 8.63 -11.08
N THR A 122 -19.07 7.86 -11.79
CA THR A 122 -18.74 6.48 -11.40
C THR A 122 -18.00 6.44 -10.05
N LEU A 123 -17.06 7.35 -9.80
CA LEU A 123 -16.34 7.42 -8.52
C LEU A 123 -17.29 7.78 -7.36
N ASP A 124 -18.20 8.72 -7.56
CA ASP A 124 -19.23 9.10 -6.60
C ASP A 124 -20.14 7.92 -6.26
N ARG A 125 -20.57 7.17 -7.27
CA ARG A 125 -21.41 5.98 -7.10
C ARG A 125 -20.70 4.86 -6.33
N ILE A 126 -19.42 4.60 -6.63
CA ILE A 126 -18.60 3.63 -5.89
C ILE A 126 -18.51 4.02 -4.42
N ALA A 127 -18.17 5.28 -4.14
CA ALA A 127 -18.04 5.79 -2.79
C ALA A 127 -19.37 5.71 -2.02
N ALA A 128 -20.48 6.18 -2.63
CA ALA A 128 -21.81 6.14 -2.04
C ALA A 128 -22.28 4.70 -1.72
N LEU A 129 -22.05 3.75 -2.64
CA LEU A 129 -22.41 2.34 -2.45
C LEU A 129 -21.69 1.69 -1.25
N THR A 130 -20.45 2.08 -1.00
CA THR A 130 -19.60 1.47 0.02
C THR A 130 -19.56 2.25 1.34
N GLY A 131 -20.25 3.41 1.41
CA GLY A 131 -20.26 4.28 2.60
C GLY A 131 -18.99 5.10 2.77
N GLY A 132 -18.20 5.26 1.71
CA GLY A 132 -17.06 6.16 1.63
C GLY A 132 -17.42 7.53 1.07
N LYS A 133 -16.42 8.24 0.53
CA LYS A 133 -16.57 9.56 -0.07
C LYS A 133 -15.64 9.69 -1.28
N SER A 134 -16.05 10.48 -2.26
CA SER A 134 -15.23 10.83 -3.42
C SER A 134 -14.65 12.23 -3.29
N PHE A 135 -13.48 12.41 -3.88
CA PHE A 135 -12.73 13.66 -3.86
C PHE A 135 -12.11 13.93 -5.23
N LEU A 136 -11.83 15.19 -5.49
CA LEU A 136 -11.06 15.62 -6.65
C LEU A 136 -9.78 16.32 -6.19
N ALA A 137 -8.64 15.80 -6.57
CA ALA A 137 -7.33 16.40 -6.33
C ALA A 137 -6.83 17.09 -7.60
N SER A 138 -6.75 18.41 -7.60
CA SER A 138 -6.20 19.21 -8.70
C SER A 138 -4.67 19.25 -8.69
N ASP A 139 -4.07 19.07 -7.54
CA ASP A 139 -2.62 19.15 -7.32
C ASP A 139 -2.20 18.33 -6.08
N GLU A 140 -0.88 18.28 -5.83
CA GLU A 140 -0.30 17.54 -4.71
C GLU A 140 -0.77 18.06 -3.34
N ARG A 141 -1.01 19.37 -3.20
CA ARG A 141 -1.48 19.98 -1.93
C ARG A 141 -2.91 19.56 -1.64
N ALA A 142 -3.78 19.59 -2.66
CA ALA A 142 -5.15 19.12 -2.55
C ALA A 142 -5.17 17.63 -2.16
N LEU A 143 -4.31 16.81 -2.78
CA LEU A 143 -4.17 15.41 -2.43
C LEU A 143 -3.77 15.21 -0.97
N GLY A 144 -2.79 15.97 -0.46
CA GLY A 144 -2.39 15.93 0.95
C GLY A 144 -3.54 16.27 1.90
N GLN A 145 -4.31 17.33 1.60
CA GLN A 145 -5.50 17.71 2.40
C GLN A 145 -6.58 16.63 2.41
N ILE A 146 -6.79 15.94 1.28
CA ILE A 146 -7.74 14.84 1.17
C ILE A 146 -7.30 13.67 2.07
N TYR A 147 -6.02 13.31 2.08
CA TYR A 147 -5.51 12.27 2.98
C TYR A 147 -5.70 12.65 4.45
N ASP A 148 -5.43 13.91 4.84
CA ASP A 148 -5.67 14.40 6.19
C ASP A 148 -7.17 14.38 6.57
N GLU A 149 -8.07 14.60 5.60
CA GLU A 149 -9.51 14.50 5.82
C GLU A 149 -9.94 13.04 6.04
N ILE A 150 -9.45 12.11 5.21
CA ILE A 150 -9.73 10.67 5.35
C ILE A 150 -9.20 10.15 6.69
N ASP A 151 -8.00 10.54 7.11
CA ASP A 151 -7.41 10.13 8.39
C ASP A 151 -8.24 10.62 9.60
N ARG A 152 -8.82 11.81 9.50
CA ARG A 152 -9.74 12.35 10.52
C ARG A 152 -11.09 11.62 10.55
N MET A 153 -11.60 11.18 9.39
CA MET A 153 -12.87 10.45 9.31
C MET A 153 -12.75 9.00 9.78
N GLU A 154 -11.58 8.39 9.64
CA GLU A 154 -11.34 6.99 9.94
C GLU A 154 -10.21 6.81 10.99
N PRO A 155 -10.39 7.31 12.22
CA PRO A 155 -9.36 7.21 13.26
C PRO A 155 -9.14 5.75 13.65
N THR A 156 -8.09 5.15 13.14
CA THR A 156 -7.77 3.73 13.43
C THR A 156 -6.82 3.62 14.61
N THR A 157 -7.28 3.04 15.70
CA THR A 157 -6.43 2.60 16.81
C THR A 157 -5.98 1.17 16.55
N TYR A 158 -4.75 0.95 16.11
CA TYR A 158 -4.20 -0.38 15.96
C TYR A 158 -3.22 -0.71 17.09
N LYS A 159 -3.39 -1.89 17.68
CA LYS A 159 -2.42 -2.42 18.64
C LYS A 159 -1.32 -3.11 17.84
N VAL A 160 -0.14 -2.49 17.79
CA VAL A 160 1.04 -3.16 17.25
C VAL A 160 1.48 -4.22 18.26
N ALA A 161 1.23 -5.49 17.96
CA ALA A 161 1.90 -6.59 18.67
C ALA A 161 3.38 -6.56 18.23
N ARG A 162 4.23 -5.90 19.00
CA ARG A 162 5.68 -5.97 18.80
C ARG A 162 6.14 -7.36 19.17
N HIS A 163 6.42 -8.20 18.21
CA HIS A 163 7.24 -9.37 18.42
C HIS A 163 8.69 -8.90 18.58
N THR A 164 9.12 -8.79 19.82
CA THR A 164 10.53 -8.52 20.12
C THR A 164 11.28 -9.83 19.91
N VAL A 165 12.00 -9.92 18.81
CA VAL A 165 12.94 -11.02 18.60
C VAL A 165 14.14 -10.72 19.48
N TYR A 166 14.26 -11.45 20.59
CA TYR A 166 15.44 -11.36 21.43
C TYR A 166 16.61 -12.04 20.71
N ALA A 167 17.65 -11.26 20.43
CA ALA A 167 18.92 -11.84 19.99
C ALA A 167 19.55 -12.57 21.18
N GLU A 168 19.58 -13.89 21.12
CA GLU A 168 20.23 -14.71 22.14
C GLU A 168 21.75 -14.44 22.12
N LYS A 169 22.25 -13.82 23.19
CA LYS A 169 23.69 -13.60 23.42
C LYS A 169 24.26 -14.64 24.37
N ALA A 170 23.68 -15.82 24.43
CA ALA A 170 24.10 -16.91 25.28
C ALA A 170 25.60 -17.28 25.08
N SER A 171 26.11 -17.22 23.85
CA SER A 171 27.52 -17.49 23.52
C SER A 171 28.50 -16.56 24.22
N LEU A 172 28.11 -15.34 24.56
CA LEU A 172 28.94 -14.35 25.22
C LEU A 172 29.20 -14.73 26.70
N PHE A 173 28.32 -15.51 27.31
CA PHE A 173 28.40 -15.99 28.68
C PHE A 173 28.91 -17.44 28.76
N LEU A 174 28.69 -18.25 27.72
CA LEU A 174 29.13 -19.65 27.68
C LEU A 174 30.67 -19.79 27.68
N LEU A 175 31.38 -18.95 26.92
CA LEU A 175 32.82 -18.97 26.85
C LEU A 175 33.50 -18.66 28.20
N PRO A 176 33.20 -17.55 28.91
CA PRO A 176 33.77 -17.28 30.22
C PRO A 176 33.38 -18.32 31.28
N ALA A 177 32.13 -18.83 31.23
CA ALA A 177 31.67 -19.88 32.13
C ALA A 177 32.50 -21.19 31.95
N ALA A 178 32.73 -21.61 30.70
CA ALA A 178 33.55 -22.77 30.39
C ALA A 178 35.00 -22.59 30.86
N LEU A 179 35.59 -21.41 30.68
CA LEU A 179 36.91 -21.07 31.15
C LEU A 179 37.03 -21.13 32.69
N LEU A 180 36.05 -20.59 33.40
CA LEU A 180 35.99 -20.65 34.87
C LEU A 180 35.85 -22.08 35.38
N ALA A 181 35.03 -22.91 34.73
CA ALA A 181 34.87 -24.30 35.06
C ALA A 181 36.17 -25.09 34.87
N LEU A 182 36.89 -24.82 33.79
CA LEU A 182 38.18 -25.45 33.49
C LEU A 182 39.26 -25.04 34.50
N LEU A 183 39.31 -23.78 34.90
CA LEU A 183 40.17 -23.27 35.95
C LEU A 183 39.85 -23.91 37.32
N GLY A 184 38.56 -24.05 37.65
CA GLY A 184 38.09 -24.71 38.87
C GLY A 184 38.49 -26.19 38.98
N LEU A 185 38.65 -26.86 37.83
CA LEU A 185 39.13 -28.24 37.77
C LEU A 185 40.67 -28.35 37.83
N LEU A 186 41.37 -27.44 37.18
CA LEU A 186 42.86 -27.46 37.08
C LEU A 186 43.53 -27.01 38.37
N VAL A 187 43.00 -25.98 39.06
CA VAL A 187 43.65 -25.46 40.28
C VAL A 187 43.73 -26.50 41.41
N PRO A 188 42.67 -27.23 41.78
CA PRO A 188 42.75 -28.27 42.78
C PRO A 188 43.65 -29.44 42.36
N ALA A 189 43.65 -29.81 41.07
CA ALA A 189 44.46 -30.89 40.55
C ALA A 189 45.97 -30.54 40.62
N LEU A 190 46.33 -29.28 40.42
CA LEU A 190 47.72 -28.78 40.53
C LEU A 190 48.16 -28.64 41.99
N LEU A 191 47.25 -28.22 42.86
CA LEU A 191 47.54 -28.11 44.31
C LEU A 191 47.68 -29.48 44.96
N ALA A 192 46.84 -30.46 44.62
CA ALA A 192 46.92 -31.83 45.12
C ALA A 192 48.22 -32.55 44.69
N ARG A 193 48.83 -32.16 43.60
CA ARG A 193 50.17 -32.71 43.21
C ARG A 193 51.33 -32.16 44.01
N ARG A 194 51.13 -31.11 44.81
CA ARG A 194 52.21 -30.49 45.62
C ARG A 194 52.21 -30.85 47.12
N LEU A 195 51.22 -31.67 47.53
CA LEU A 195 51.21 -32.19 48.88
C LEU A 195 51.95 -33.55 48.89
N PRO A 196 52.98 -33.74 49.74
CA PRO A 196 53.71 -35.01 49.86
C PRO A 196 52.87 -36.11 50.52
#